data_2b57467904fffda39ceafa5ad24d28f6
#
_entry.id   2b57467904fffda39ceafa5ad24d28f6
#
_cell.length_a   1.000
_cell.length_b   1.000
_cell.length_c   1.000
_cell.angle_alpha   90.00
_cell.angle_beta   90.00
_cell.angle_gamma   90.00
#
_symmetry.space_group_name_H-M   'P 1'
#
loop_
_entity.id
_entity.type
_entity.pdbx_description
1 polymer ?
#
loop_
_entity_poly.entity_id
_entity_poly.type
_entity_poly.pdbx_seq_one_letter_code
_entity_poly.pdbx_strand_id
1 'polypeptide(L)'
;MGVPGVFNVYNALAAISAVSFFDIPDQAIIDGLRVAHVKGRVEPVKVPGNYSLLIDYAHNALSMENVLTTLRRYRPHRLITLFGAGGNRPKVRRYEMGETSGKLSDLSVITEDNSRFEDVMDIIEDIKTGLHKTDGKYVVVPNRKEAIRYCMLNAEDGDIIVLAGKGHEDYQEIKGVKYHMDERELIADIIKEEHLAD
;
A
#
# COMPACT_ATOMS: atom_id res chain seq x y z
N MET A 1 10.53 17.76 0.37
CA MET A 1 9.34 17.08 0.86
C MET A 1 9.62 15.57 0.77
N GLY A 2 9.52 14.85 1.89
CA GLY A 2 9.91 13.43 1.98
C GLY A 2 8.87 12.44 1.44
N VAL A 3 7.69 12.92 1.02
CA VAL A 3 6.59 12.07 0.54
C VAL A 3 6.49 12.19 -0.97
N PRO A 4 6.69 11.11 -1.75
CA PRO A 4 6.66 11.14 -3.21
C PRO A 4 5.23 11.31 -3.76
N GLY A 5 5.15 11.82 -5.00
CA GLY A 5 3.90 11.91 -5.75
C GLY A 5 3.39 13.34 -5.97
N VAL A 6 2.86 13.59 -7.18
CA VAL A 6 2.30 14.90 -7.58
C VAL A 6 1.13 15.30 -6.67
N PHE A 7 0.32 14.34 -6.22
CA PHE A 7 -0.77 14.60 -5.29
C PHE A 7 -0.28 15.18 -3.94
N ASN A 8 0.95 14.84 -3.50
CA ASN A 8 1.53 15.42 -2.29
C ASN A 8 2.01 16.86 -2.51
N VAL A 9 2.31 17.25 -3.75
CA VAL A 9 2.54 18.67 -4.09
C VAL A 9 1.25 19.47 -3.88
N TYR A 10 0.10 18.95 -4.33
CA TYR A 10 -1.19 19.61 -4.08
C TYR A 10 -1.54 19.64 -2.59
N ASN A 11 -1.27 18.57 -1.84
CA ASN A 11 -1.46 18.57 -0.38
C ASN A 11 -0.57 19.62 0.30
N ALA A 12 0.69 19.75 -0.12
CA ALA A 12 1.59 20.76 0.40
C ALA A 12 1.12 22.18 0.05
N LEU A 13 0.66 22.42 -1.17
CA LEU A 13 0.09 23.71 -1.58
C LEU A 13 -1.14 24.07 -0.76
N ALA A 14 -2.02 23.11 -0.50
CA ALA A 14 -3.18 23.32 0.36
C ALA A 14 -2.77 23.66 1.80
N ALA A 15 -1.77 22.96 2.36
CA ALA A 15 -1.24 23.24 3.68
C ALA A 15 -0.59 24.64 3.73
N ILE A 16 0.23 25.00 2.75
CA ILE A 16 0.83 26.35 2.62
C ILE A 16 -0.29 27.41 2.58
N SER A 17 -1.31 27.20 1.74
CA SER A 17 -2.43 28.15 1.63
C SER A 17 -3.18 28.29 2.96
N ALA A 18 -3.37 27.20 3.71
CA ALA A 18 -4.03 27.26 5.01
C ALA A 18 -3.23 28.04 6.05
N VAL A 19 -1.91 27.85 6.09
CA VAL A 19 -1.03 28.52 7.07
C VAL A 19 -0.67 29.95 6.67
N SER A 20 -0.87 30.35 5.41
CA SER A 20 -0.62 31.74 4.96
C SER A 20 -1.52 32.78 5.60
N PHE A 21 -2.61 32.35 6.28
CA PHE A 21 -3.46 33.22 7.09
C PHE A 21 -2.89 33.51 8.50
N PHE A 22 -1.77 32.89 8.83
CA PHE A 22 -1.07 33.06 10.10
C PHE A 22 0.29 33.70 9.82
N ASP A 23 0.80 34.51 10.75
CA ASP A 23 2.12 35.15 10.65
C ASP A 23 3.26 34.11 10.91
N ILE A 24 3.33 33.09 10.05
CA ILE A 24 4.35 32.02 10.11
C ILE A 24 5.45 32.37 9.10
N PRO A 25 6.72 32.46 9.52
CA PRO A 25 7.83 32.69 8.59
C PRO A 25 7.93 31.61 7.51
N ASP A 26 8.18 31.98 6.26
CA ASP A 26 8.33 31.07 5.13
C ASP A 26 9.33 29.96 5.42
N GLN A 27 10.43 30.26 6.11
CA GLN A 27 11.44 29.26 6.49
C GLN A 27 10.87 28.16 7.40
N ALA A 28 9.97 28.51 8.33
CA ALA A 28 9.33 27.52 9.21
C ALA A 28 8.39 26.61 8.40
N ILE A 29 7.69 27.16 7.40
CA ILE A 29 6.85 26.37 6.48
C ILE A 29 7.72 25.39 5.66
N ILE A 30 8.83 25.88 5.10
CA ILE A 30 9.78 25.07 4.33
C ILE A 30 10.34 23.93 5.18
N ASP A 31 10.77 24.24 6.39
CA ASP A 31 11.36 23.26 7.30
C ASP A 31 10.31 22.22 7.77
N GLY A 32 9.10 22.66 8.06
CA GLY A 32 7.97 21.78 8.36
C GLY A 32 7.66 20.82 7.22
N LEU A 33 7.58 21.32 5.98
CA LEU A 33 7.33 20.48 4.79
C LEU A 33 8.50 19.52 4.48
N ARG A 34 9.73 19.90 4.84
CA ARG A 34 10.91 19.05 4.61
C ARG A 34 10.90 17.81 5.50
N VAL A 35 10.43 17.94 6.73
CA VAL A 35 10.34 16.85 7.72
C VAL A 35 8.96 16.19 7.79
N ALA A 36 7.99 16.67 7.00
CA ALA A 36 6.63 16.14 7.00
C ALA A 36 6.64 14.66 6.61
N HIS A 37 6.16 13.83 7.52
CA HIS A 37 5.94 12.40 7.35
C HIS A 37 4.47 12.10 7.64
N VAL A 38 3.83 11.35 6.76
CA VAL A 38 2.45 10.91 6.97
C VAL A 38 2.44 9.39 7.07
N LYS A 39 2.16 8.86 8.27
CA LYS A 39 2.07 7.42 8.53
C LYS A 39 1.10 6.77 7.54
N GLY A 40 1.55 5.71 6.86
CA GLY A 40 0.73 4.96 5.92
C GLY A 40 0.44 5.65 4.59
N ARG A 41 1.30 6.59 4.16
CA ARG A 41 1.19 7.26 2.84
C ARG A 41 2.54 7.18 2.10
N VAL A 42 2.65 6.19 1.21
CA VAL A 42 3.89 5.83 0.51
C VAL A 42 5.07 5.79 1.51
N GLU A 43 4.80 5.23 2.67
CA GLU A 43 5.73 5.19 3.80
C GLU A 43 6.78 4.11 3.56
N PRO A 44 8.09 4.46 3.44
CA PRO A 44 9.12 3.47 3.27
C PRO A 44 9.38 2.73 4.59
N VAL A 45 9.48 1.41 4.50
CA VAL A 45 9.90 0.55 5.61
C VAL A 45 11.29 0.03 5.31
N LYS A 46 12.20 0.14 6.30
CA LYS A 46 13.55 -0.41 6.17
C LYS A 46 13.48 -1.93 6.13
N VAL A 47 14.01 -2.52 5.08
CA VAL A 47 14.11 -3.97 4.88
C VAL A 47 15.52 -4.32 4.43
N PRO A 48 16.00 -5.54 4.72
CA PRO A 48 17.24 -6.05 4.15
C PRO A 48 17.07 -6.31 2.65
N GLY A 49 18.16 -6.17 1.90
CA GLY A 49 18.16 -6.37 0.45
C GLY A 49 18.06 -5.07 -0.35
N ASN A 50 18.16 -5.20 -1.67
CA ASN A 50 18.24 -4.07 -2.59
C ASN A 50 16.90 -3.80 -3.31
N TYR A 51 15.81 -3.77 -2.55
CA TYR A 51 14.46 -3.45 -3.00
C TYR A 51 13.81 -2.44 -2.06
N SER A 52 12.70 -1.83 -2.49
CA SER A 52 11.92 -0.89 -1.67
C SER A 52 10.61 -1.53 -1.24
N LEU A 53 10.30 -1.45 0.06
CA LEU A 53 9.00 -1.85 0.63
C LEU A 53 8.28 -0.61 1.16
N LEU A 54 7.07 -0.38 0.67
CA LEU A 54 6.27 0.80 0.96
C LEU A 54 4.91 0.40 1.54
N ILE A 55 4.42 1.14 2.53
CA ILE A 55 3.06 1.00 3.07
C ILE A 55 2.22 2.18 2.62
N ASP A 56 1.02 1.92 2.06
CA ASP A 56 0.08 2.96 1.63
C ASP A 56 -1.37 2.65 1.99
N TYR A 57 -2.16 3.69 2.17
CA TYR A 57 -3.58 3.60 2.50
C TYR A 57 -4.49 3.55 1.26
N ALA A 58 -3.96 3.31 0.07
CA ALA A 58 -4.74 3.19 -1.15
C ALA A 58 -5.69 1.99 -1.08
N HIS A 59 -6.98 2.24 -0.89
CA HIS A 59 -8.03 1.24 -0.66
C HIS A 59 -9.22 1.37 -1.64
N ASN A 60 -9.00 2.04 -2.77
CA ASN A 60 -9.91 2.14 -3.91
C ASN A 60 -9.11 2.32 -5.20
N ALA A 61 -9.75 2.13 -6.36
CA ALA A 61 -9.11 2.16 -7.66
C ALA A 61 -8.35 3.47 -7.94
N LEU A 62 -8.98 4.61 -7.69
CA LEU A 62 -8.38 5.92 -7.96
C LEU A 62 -7.11 6.17 -7.12
N SER A 63 -7.16 5.86 -5.82
CA SER A 63 -5.98 6.02 -4.95
C SER A 63 -4.88 5.03 -5.34
N MET A 64 -5.22 3.80 -5.69
CA MET A 64 -4.28 2.79 -6.17
C MET A 64 -3.63 3.22 -7.49
N GLU A 65 -4.40 3.72 -8.45
CA GLU A 65 -3.90 4.24 -9.73
C GLU A 65 -2.88 5.37 -9.51
N ASN A 66 -3.21 6.34 -8.64
CA ASN A 66 -2.32 7.45 -8.32
C ASN A 66 -0.99 6.99 -7.71
N VAL A 67 -1.03 6.05 -6.78
CA VAL A 67 0.18 5.50 -6.14
C VAL A 67 1.00 4.72 -7.16
N LEU A 68 0.39 3.77 -7.87
CA LEU A 68 1.11 2.91 -8.83
C LEU A 68 1.70 3.70 -9.99
N THR A 69 0.95 4.65 -10.56
CA THR A 69 1.46 5.54 -11.60
C THR A 69 2.63 6.39 -11.10
N THR A 70 2.58 6.85 -9.86
CA THR A 70 3.69 7.58 -9.23
C THR A 70 4.92 6.68 -9.10
N LEU A 71 4.76 5.47 -8.58
CA LEU A 71 5.86 4.53 -8.36
C LEU A 71 6.49 4.06 -9.68
N ARG A 72 5.71 3.89 -10.74
CA ARG A 72 6.23 3.58 -12.09
C ARG A 72 7.23 4.60 -12.62
N ARG A 73 7.12 5.88 -12.24
CA ARG A 73 8.07 6.93 -12.65
C ARG A 73 9.49 6.71 -12.12
N TYR A 74 9.65 5.93 -11.05
CA TYR A 74 10.96 5.55 -10.50
C TYR A 74 11.61 4.40 -11.29
N ARG A 75 10.94 3.85 -12.31
CA ARG A 75 11.42 2.75 -13.17
C ARG A 75 11.90 1.54 -12.39
N PRO A 76 11.05 0.97 -11.50
CA PRO A 76 11.42 -0.23 -10.76
C PRO A 76 11.72 -1.39 -11.71
N HIS A 77 12.51 -2.36 -11.24
CA HIS A 77 12.66 -3.63 -11.94
C HIS A 77 11.29 -4.32 -12.08
N ARG A 78 10.59 -4.51 -10.97
CA ARG A 78 9.17 -4.89 -10.94
C ARG A 78 8.42 -3.97 -9.96
N LEU A 79 7.17 -3.65 -10.28
CA LEU A 79 6.23 -3.03 -9.36
C LEU A 79 5.27 -4.11 -8.86
N ILE A 80 5.38 -4.48 -7.61
CA ILE A 80 4.58 -5.51 -6.94
C ILE A 80 3.57 -4.82 -6.03
N THR A 81 2.28 -5.16 -6.19
CA THR A 81 1.21 -4.59 -5.37
C THR A 81 0.56 -5.68 -4.54
N LEU A 82 0.71 -5.60 -3.22
CA LEU A 82 0.00 -6.44 -2.27
C LEU A 82 -1.23 -5.68 -1.77
N PHE A 83 -2.42 -6.26 -1.92
CA PHE A 83 -3.66 -5.65 -1.46
C PHE A 83 -4.77 -6.65 -1.21
N GLY A 84 -5.70 -6.24 -0.40
CA GLY A 84 -7.00 -6.86 -0.22
C GLY A 84 -8.10 -5.83 -0.35
N ALA A 85 -9.33 -6.23 -0.06
CA ALA A 85 -10.47 -5.33 -0.02
C ALA A 85 -11.32 -5.55 1.22
N GLY A 86 -11.93 -4.48 1.71
CA GLY A 86 -12.82 -4.55 2.86
C GLY A 86 -14.14 -5.26 2.55
N GLY A 87 -14.57 -6.13 3.46
CA GLY A 87 -15.90 -6.70 3.46
C GLY A 87 -16.99 -5.66 3.76
N ASN A 88 -18.26 -5.99 3.48
CA ASN A 88 -19.41 -5.10 3.63
C ASN A 88 -19.23 -3.75 2.92
N ARG A 89 -18.61 -3.78 1.75
CA ARG A 89 -18.41 -2.67 0.84
C ARG A 89 -18.93 -3.03 -0.56
N PRO A 90 -19.28 -2.04 -1.40
CA PRO A 90 -19.73 -2.33 -2.76
C PRO A 90 -18.72 -3.19 -3.54
N LYS A 91 -19.18 -4.28 -4.13
CA LYS A 91 -18.33 -5.23 -4.88
C LYS A 91 -17.59 -4.59 -6.05
N VAL A 92 -18.21 -3.58 -6.68
CA VAL A 92 -17.61 -2.85 -7.80
C VAL A 92 -16.22 -2.32 -7.45
N ARG A 93 -16.02 -1.87 -6.20
CA ARG A 93 -14.70 -1.41 -5.73
C ARG A 93 -13.63 -2.49 -5.83
N ARG A 94 -13.99 -3.76 -5.53
CA ARG A 94 -13.09 -4.92 -5.60
C ARG A 94 -12.69 -5.19 -7.06
N TYR A 95 -13.67 -5.15 -7.96
CA TYR A 95 -13.44 -5.33 -9.40
C TYR A 95 -12.52 -4.24 -9.95
N GLU A 96 -12.80 -2.98 -9.63
CA GLU A 96 -12.00 -1.84 -10.08
C GLU A 96 -10.57 -1.88 -9.53
N MET A 97 -10.37 -2.25 -8.25
CA MET A 97 -9.03 -2.40 -7.67
C MET A 97 -8.25 -3.52 -8.35
N GLY A 98 -8.89 -4.68 -8.61
CA GLY A 98 -8.29 -5.79 -9.35
C GLY A 98 -7.86 -5.38 -10.75
N GLU A 99 -8.74 -4.70 -11.50
CA GLU A 99 -8.45 -4.20 -12.84
C GLU A 99 -7.31 -3.17 -12.84
N THR A 100 -7.31 -2.23 -11.88
CA THR A 100 -6.27 -1.21 -11.75
C THR A 100 -4.90 -1.84 -11.44
N SER A 101 -4.85 -2.76 -10.48
CA SER A 101 -3.61 -3.46 -10.15
C SER A 101 -3.10 -4.29 -11.33
N GLY A 102 -3.98 -5.04 -12.01
CA GLY A 102 -3.61 -5.86 -13.16
C GLY A 102 -3.06 -5.05 -14.34
N LYS A 103 -3.51 -3.80 -14.51
CA LYS A 103 -3.00 -2.90 -15.57
C LYS A 103 -1.68 -2.24 -15.22
N LEU A 104 -1.42 -1.96 -13.95
CA LEU A 104 -0.33 -1.07 -13.52
C LEU A 104 0.80 -1.79 -12.79
N SER A 105 0.59 -3.00 -12.29
CA SER A 105 1.61 -3.79 -11.59
C SER A 105 2.19 -4.89 -12.48
N ASP A 106 3.43 -5.29 -12.21
CA ASP A 106 4.03 -6.48 -12.84
C ASP A 106 3.55 -7.76 -12.15
N LEU A 107 3.20 -7.65 -10.85
CA LEU A 107 2.62 -8.73 -10.06
C LEU A 107 1.64 -8.16 -9.04
N SER A 108 0.43 -8.70 -9.00
CA SER A 108 -0.57 -8.45 -7.96
C SER A 108 -0.55 -9.60 -6.94
N VAL A 109 -0.33 -9.31 -5.67
CA VAL A 109 -0.45 -10.27 -4.57
C VAL A 109 -1.74 -9.98 -3.83
N ILE A 110 -2.74 -10.88 -3.99
CA ILE A 110 -4.07 -10.70 -3.44
C ILE A 110 -4.15 -11.38 -2.09
N THR A 111 -4.60 -10.64 -1.08
CA THR A 111 -4.67 -11.09 0.30
C THR A 111 -5.92 -10.56 1.01
N GLU A 112 -6.07 -10.89 2.27
CA GLU A 112 -7.11 -10.33 3.13
C GLU A 112 -6.85 -8.87 3.51
N ASP A 113 -7.94 -8.18 3.85
CA ASP A 113 -7.99 -6.90 4.56
C ASP A 113 -9.01 -7.04 5.70
N ASN A 114 -9.75 -6.01 6.06
CA ASN A 114 -10.86 -6.09 7.00
C ASN A 114 -12.04 -6.86 6.37
N SER A 115 -12.07 -8.18 6.50
CA SER A 115 -13.11 -9.02 5.88
C SER A 115 -14.48 -8.81 6.51
N ARG A 116 -14.52 -8.30 7.74
CA ARG A 116 -15.76 -8.05 8.52
C ARG A 116 -16.62 -9.31 8.60
N PHE A 117 -17.79 -9.30 7.96
CA PHE A 117 -18.74 -10.42 8.00
C PHE A 117 -18.75 -11.26 6.71
N GLU A 118 -17.86 -10.99 5.76
CA GLU A 118 -17.74 -11.76 4.52
C GLU A 118 -16.58 -12.75 4.60
N ASP A 119 -16.68 -13.81 3.78
CA ASP A 119 -15.58 -14.75 3.61
C ASP A 119 -14.44 -14.11 2.82
N VAL A 120 -13.20 -14.32 3.25
CA VAL A 120 -12.01 -13.75 2.59
C VAL A 120 -11.90 -14.25 1.15
N MET A 121 -12.23 -15.52 0.90
CA MET A 121 -12.12 -16.08 -0.45
C MET A 121 -13.16 -15.49 -1.40
N ASP A 122 -14.37 -15.17 -0.93
CA ASP A 122 -15.39 -14.50 -1.75
C ASP A 122 -14.91 -13.09 -2.16
N ILE A 123 -14.27 -12.38 -1.23
CA ILE A 123 -13.69 -11.06 -1.52
C ILE A 123 -12.55 -11.18 -2.56
N ILE A 124 -11.70 -12.19 -2.43
CA ILE A 124 -10.60 -12.47 -3.36
C ILE A 124 -11.14 -12.81 -4.75
N GLU A 125 -12.19 -13.63 -4.86
CA GLU A 125 -12.82 -13.95 -6.15
C GLU A 125 -13.43 -12.70 -6.82
N ASP A 126 -14.02 -11.80 -6.04
CA ASP A 126 -14.48 -10.51 -6.56
C ASP A 126 -13.29 -9.69 -7.12
N ILE A 127 -12.13 -9.63 -6.43
CA ILE A 127 -10.93 -8.93 -6.93
C ILE A 127 -10.43 -9.57 -8.24
N LYS A 128 -10.39 -10.90 -8.32
CA LYS A 128 -9.99 -11.66 -9.50
C LYS A 128 -10.88 -11.35 -10.71
N THR A 129 -12.17 -11.10 -10.50
CA THR A 129 -13.08 -10.68 -11.56
C THR A 129 -12.60 -9.43 -12.30
N GLY A 130 -11.97 -8.49 -11.59
CA GLY A 130 -11.36 -7.31 -12.19
C GLY A 130 -10.02 -7.62 -12.88
N LEU A 131 -9.17 -8.41 -12.23
CA LEU A 131 -7.87 -8.85 -12.77
C LEU A 131 -8.04 -9.59 -14.11
N HIS A 132 -9.03 -10.45 -14.24
CA HIS A 132 -9.30 -11.22 -15.46
C HIS A 132 -9.69 -10.35 -16.68
N LYS A 133 -9.91 -9.05 -16.49
CA LYS A 133 -10.07 -8.10 -17.60
C LYS A 133 -8.73 -7.57 -18.15
N THR A 134 -7.62 -8.05 -17.59
CA THR A 134 -6.26 -7.62 -17.90
C THR A 134 -5.36 -8.82 -18.14
N ASP A 135 -4.18 -8.59 -18.68
CA ASP A 135 -3.12 -9.61 -18.80
C ASP A 135 -2.18 -9.63 -17.56
N GLY A 136 -2.58 -8.95 -16.49
CA GLY A 136 -1.80 -8.80 -15.26
C GLY A 136 -1.57 -10.12 -14.55
N LYS A 137 -0.35 -10.37 -14.12
CA LYS A 137 0.02 -11.55 -13.33
C LYS A 137 -0.44 -11.37 -11.88
N TYR A 138 -0.91 -12.45 -11.27
CA TYR A 138 -1.27 -12.41 -9.86
C TYR A 138 -1.00 -13.73 -9.14
N VAL A 139 -0.86 -13.64 -7.83
CA VAL A 139 -0.89 -14.76 -6.90
C VAL A 139 -1.88 -14.46 -5.79
N VAL A 140 -2.43 -15.51 -5.20
CA VAL A 140 -3.36 -15.42 -4.06
C VAL A 140 -2.69 -16.01 -2.83
N VAL A 141 -2.51 -15.20 -1.81
CA VAL A 141 -2.01 -15.61 -0.49
C VAL A 141 -2.98 -15.03 0.55
N PRO A 142 -4.00 -15.78 0.98
CA PRO A 142 -5.11 -15.25 1.78
C PRO A 142 -4.68 -14.58 3.08
N ASN A 143 -3.75 -15.17 3.82
CA ASN A 143 -3.24 -14.58 5.06
C ASN A 143 -2.28 -13.42 4.76
N ARG A 144 -2.52 -12.24 5.36
CA ARG A 144 -1.76 -11.03 5.05
C ARG A 144 -0.30 -11.10 5.50
N LYS A 145 0.01 -11.71 6.64
CA LYS A 145 1.40 -11.89 7.09
C LYS A 145 2.17 -12.77 6.08
N GLU A 146 1.56 -13.88 5.67
CA GLU A 146 2.18 -14.78 4.69
C GLU A 146 2.29 -14.13 3.28
N ALA A 147 1.36 -13.27 2.92
CA ALA A 147 1.45 -12.50 1.68
C ALA A 147 2.61 -11.49 1.70
N ILE A 148 2.83 -10.81 2.83
CA ILE A 148 3.99 -9.93 3.02
C ILE A 148 5.28 -10.75 2.97
N ARG A 149 5.33 -11.88 3.67
CA ARG A 149 6.46 -12.83 3.63
C ARG A 149 6.76 -13.27 2.21
N TYR A 150 5.74 -13.68 1.46
CA TYR A 150 5.89 -14.05 0.06
C TYR A 150 6.54 -12.93 -0.77
N CYS A 151 6.06 -11.69 -0.62
CA CYS A 151 6.64 -10.55 -1.33
C CYS A 151 8.12 -10.34 -0.97
N MET A 152 8.46 -10.40 0.33
CA MET A 152 9.82 -10.15 0.82
C MET A 152 10.80 -11.23 0.37
N LEU A 153 10.41 -12.51 0.42
CA LEU A 153 11.27 -13.65 0.03
C LEU A 153 11.44 -13.80 -1.48
N ASN A 154 10.52 -13.25 -2.28
CA ASN A 154 10.58 -13.28 -3.73
C ASN A 154 10.96 -11.92 -4.35
N ALA A 155 11.42 -10.98 -3.52
CA ALA A 155 11.90 -9.69 -4.00
C ALA A 155 13.21 -9.84 -4.77
N GLU A 156 13.33 -9.08 -5.85
CA GLU A 156 14.54 -8.99 -6.67
C GLU A 156 15.14 -7.59 -6.59
N ASP A 157 16.41 -7.45 -6.94
CA ASP A 157 17.10 -6.16 -6.92
C ASP A 157 16.36 -5.11 -7.77
N GLY A 158 16.09 -3.97 -7.19
CA GLY A 158 15.40 -2.87 -7.86
C GLY A 158 13.87 -2.97 -7.87
N ASP A 159 13.27 -3.96 -7.22
CA ASP A 159 11.82 -4.04 -7.07
C ASP A 159 11.28 -2.93 -6.18
N ILE A 160 10.05 -2.51 -6.47
CA ILE A 160 9.22 -1.73 -5.56
C ILE A 160 8.01 -2.57 -5.18
N ILE A 161 7.87 -2.85 -3.90
CA ILE A 161 6.72 -3.55 -3.31
C ILE A 161 5.87 -2.52 -2.57
N VAL A 162 4.57 -2.44 -2.88
CA VAL A 162 3.63 -1.60 -2.15
C VAL A 162 2.57 -2.44 -1.46
N LEU A 163 2.49 -2.31 -0.12
CA LEU A 163 1.43 -2.86 0.70
C LEU A 163 0.29 -1.84 0.75
N ALA A 164 -0.75 -2.09 -0.03
CA ALA A 164 -1.88 -1.17 -0.19
C ALA A 164 -3.07 -1.58 0.67
N GLY A 165 -3.79 -0.57 1.15
CA GLY A 165 -5.06 -0.71 1.86
C GLY A 165 -5.03 -0.33 3.33
N LYS A 166 -4.07 -0.83 4.10
CA LYS A 166 -4.00 -0.66 5.56
C LYS A 166 -3.40 0.67 6.00
N GLY A 167 -2.32 1.08 5.34
CA GLY A 167 -1.66 2.35 5.63
C GLY A 167 -1.32 2.53 7.12
N HIS A 168 -2.03 3.43 7.80
CA HIS A 168 -1.83 3.72 9.22
C HIS A 168 -2.63 2.82 10.18
N GLU A 169 -3.54 1.97 9.66
CA GLU A 169 -4.32 1.05 10.49
C GLU A 169 -3.42 0.03 11.17
N ASP A 170 -3.65 -0.21 12.46
CA ASP A 170 -2.96 -1.16 13.31
C ASP A 170 -3.87 -2.31 13.76
N TYR A 171 -4.93 -2.57 13.00
CA TYR A 171 -5.88 -3.64 13.29
C TYR A 171 -6.42 -4.31 12.03
N GLN A 172 -6.93 -5.53 12.21
CA GLN A 172 -7.75 -6.24 11.25
C GLN A 172 -9.14 -6.49 11.86
N GLU A 173 -10.21 -6.15 11.13
CA GLU A 173 -11.59 -6.34 11.56
C GLU A 173 -12.17 -7.62 10.97
N ILE A 174 -12.50 -8.60 11.85
CA ILE A 174 -13.12 -9.89 11.49
C ILE A 174 -14.34 -10.11 12.37
N LYS A 175 -15.52 -10.30 11.78
CA LYS A 175 -16.80 -10.52 12.47
C LYS A 175 -17.10 -9.47 13.55
N GLY A 176 -16.77 -8.20 13.24
CA GLY A 176 -17.00 -7.08 14.15
C GLY A 176 -15.98 -6.93 15.28
N VAL A 177 -14.98 -7.81 15.35
CA VAL A 177 -13.89 -7.75 16.33
C VAL A 177 -12.64 -7.19 15.65
N LYS A 178 -11.98 -6.23 16.29
CA LYS A 178 -10.69 -5.70 15.85
C LYS A 178 -9.57 -6.47 16.54
N TYR A 179 -8.72 -7.10 15.75
CA TYR A 179 -7.51 -7.76 16.20
C TYR A 179 -6.32 -6.87 15.88
N HIS A 180 -5.37 -6.77 16.80
CA HIS A 180 -4.15 -6.00 16.54
C HIS A 180 -3.38 -6.58 15.34
N MET A 181 -3.01 -5.72 14.39
CA MET A 181 -2.25 -6.06 13.20
C MET A 181 -1.64 -4.80 12.58
N ASP A 182 -0.38 -4.51 12.88
CA ASP A 182 0.38 -3.43 12.21
C ASP A 182 1.36 -4.07 11.21
N GLU A 183 1.32 -3.66 9.96
CA GLU A 183 2.19 -4.19 8.91
C GLU A 183 3.67 -3.99 9.20
N ARG A 184 4.03 -2.94 9.94
CA ARG A 184 5.42 -2.67 10.34
C ARG A 184 5.95 -3.72 11.31
N GLU A 185 5.09 -4.14 12.24
CA GLU A 185 5.39 -5.22 13.19
C GLU A 185 5.48 -6.55 12.45
N LEU A 186 4.54 -6.84 11.53
CA LEU A 186 4.59 -8.05 10.71
C LEU A 186 5.88 -8.12 9.88
N ILE A 187 6.32 -7.02 9.28
CA ILE A 187 7.58 -6.96 8.51
C ILE A 187 8.77 -7.23 9.43
N ALA A 188 8.82 -6.59 10.61
CA ALA A 188 9.89 -6.80 11.57
C ALA A 188 9.96 -8.26 12.07
N ASP A 189 8.81 -8.87 12.31
CA ASP A 189 8.71 -10.28 12.69
C ASP A 189 9.21 -11.20 11.56
N ILE A 190 8.82 -10.95 10.31
CA ILE A 190 9.26 -11.73 9.16
C ILE A 190 10.79 -11.64 8.99
N ILE A 191 11.38 -10.44 9.09
CA ILE A 191 12.84 -10.26 9.02
C ILE A 191 13.53 -11.13 10.06
N LYS A 192 12.99 -11.18 11.27
CA LYS A 192 13.53 -11.96 12.37
C LYS A 192 13.32 -13.48 12.18
N GLU A 193 12.13 -13.88 11.78
CA GLU A 193 11.76 -15.29 11.59
C GLU A 193 12.54 -15.95 10.44
N GLU A 194 12.75 -15.21 9.35
CA GLU A 194 13.47 -15.68 8.17
C GLU A 194 14.98 -15.42 8.23
N HIS A 195 15.49 -14.88 9.35
CA HIS A 195 16.91 -14.56 9.50
C HIS A 195 17.48 -13.71 8.37
N LEU A 196 16.68 -12.80 7.83
CA LEU A 196 17.11 -11.92 6.75
C LEU A 196 18.19 -10.97 7.28
N ALA A 197 19.40 -11.06 6.72
CA ALA A 197 20.51 -10.19 7.13
C ALA A 197 20.34 -8.78 6.52
N ASP A 198 20.87 -7.77 7.25
CA ASP A 198 20.97 -6.39 6.77
C ASP A 198 21.94 -6.25 5.58
#